data_36e3552cb0033012a36520c1104483e9
#
_entry.id   36e3552cb0033012a36520c1104483e9
#
_cell.length_a   1.000
_cell.length_b   1.000
_cell.length_c   1.000
_cell.angle_alpha   90.00
_cell.angle_beta   90.00
_cell.angle_gamma   90.00
#
_symmetry.space_group_name_H-M   'P 1'
#
loop_
_entity.id
_entity.type
_entity.pdbx_description
1 polymer ?
#
loop_
_entity_poly.entity_id
_entity_poly.type
_entity_poly.pdbx_seq_one_letter_code
_entity_poly.pdbx_strand_id
1 'polypeptide(L)'
;MVEITETLRDPAQGTAGSSLTGYSAVETSQTTAPMLVRAGLLRTQVDALGQDVASVHQEIRDDDLAQRAAAKGRNGVPSLLTELAVGRGMAWADIARLTGVSVSAVRKWRASQAASAEHRLALARLAAFLDLLEEYAIEDPAQWMEMRLPLPPGYVITPIDMYHRGDVTALLEYASLRRSAEQMLDEIDDRWRDRRSEFQSYDAPDGAKAIRIRERSE
;
A
#
# COMPACT_ATOMS: atom_id res chain seq x y z
N MET A 1 -19.69 -44.67 47.33
CA MET A 1 -18.94 -45.38 48.38
C MET A 1 -17.55 -44.80 48.33
N VAL A 2 -17.10 -43.94 49.19
CA VAL A 2 -17.20 -43.73 50.62
C VAL A 2 -17.16 -42.21 50.88
N GLU A 3 -18.14 -41.74 51.64
CA GLU A 3 -18.14 -40.54 52.44
C GLU A 3 -17.01 -40.51 53.43
N ILE A 4 -16.66 -39.32 53.96
CA ILE A 4 -16.54 -38.95 55.36
C ILE A 4 -16.18 -37.44 55.39
N THR A 5 -17.11 -36.53 55.69
CA THR A 5 -17.49 -35.91 56.94
C THR A 5 -16.37 -35.11 57.66
N GLU A 6 -16.50 -33.78 57.62
CA GLU A 6 -16.82 -32.89 58.75
C GLU A 6 -15.79 -32.76 59.85
N THR A 7 -15.32 -31.54 60.11
CA THR A 7 -15.48 -30.93 61.46
C THR A 7 -15.24 -29.41 61.43
N LEU A 8 -16.26 -28.70 61.84
CA LEU A 8 -16.26 -27.33 62.34
C LEU A 8 -15.35 -27.15 63.56
N ARG A 9 -14.71 -25.98 63.64
CA ARG A 9 -14.49 -25.29 64.91
C ARG A 9 -14.14 -23.82 64.74
N ASP A 10 -15.08 -22.96 65.03
CA ASP A 10 -14.87 -21.61 65.57
C ASP A 10 -15.10 -21.74 67.08
N PRO A 11 -14.64 -20.88 68.01
CA PRO A 11 -14.61 -19.42 67.96
C PRO A 11 -13.52 -18.71 68.77
N ALA A 12 -13.59 -17.42 68.78
CA ALA A 12 -13.34 -16.46 69.87
C ALA A 12 -12.23 -15.42 69.62
N GLN A 13 -12.68 -14.26 69.26
CA GLN A 13 -12.48 -12.96 69.98
C GLN A 13 -11.11 -12.64 70.57
N GLY A 14 -10.58 -11.52 70.11
CA GLY A 14 -9.51 -10.78 70.70
C GLY A 14 -9.30 -9.43 70.10
N THR A 15 -9.82 -8.43 70.75
CA THR A 15 -9.83 -6.99 70.48
C THR A 15 -8.47 -6.32 70.39
N ALA A 16 -8.48 -5.24 69.57
CA ALA A 16 -7.80 -3.95 69.73
C ALA A 16 -6.31 -3.81 69.36
N GLY A 17 -6.11 -2.80 68.60
CA GLY A 17 -4.83 -2.10 68.60
C GLY A 17 -4.39 -1.55 67.23
N SER A 18 -4.96 -0.43 66.85
CA SER A 18 -4.31 0.72 66.20
C SER A 18 -2.87 0.52 65.74
N SER A 19 -2.65 0.67 64.47
CA SER A 19 -1.62 1.58 63.94
C SER A 19 -1.70 1.57 62.42
N LEU A 20 -2.40 2.52 61.87
CA LEU A 20 -2.20 3.00 60.51
C LEU A 20 -0.77 3.59 60.45
N THR A 21 0.20 2.78 60.14
CA THR A 21 1.52 3.26 59.78
C THR A 21 1.61 3.26 58.27
N GLY A 22 1.58 4.46 57.73
CA GLY A 22 2.06 4.93 56.48
C GLY A 22 2.42 3.86 55.42
N TYR A 23 1.56 3.66 54.46
CA TYR A 23 2.01 3.28 53.13
C TYR A 23 2.87 4.44 52.64
N SER A 24 4.16 4.36 52.90
CA SER A 24 5.15 5.14 52.18
C SER A 24 4.90 4.89 50.72
N ALA A 25 4.44 5.91 50.03
CA ALA A 25 4.40 5.90 48.57
C ALA A 25 5.83 5.59 48.13
N VAL A 26 6.04 4.35 47.73
CA VAL A 26 7.30 3.93 47.14
C VAL A 26 7.51 4.86 45.95
N GLU A 27 8.54 5.69 46.06
CA GLU A 27 9.07 6.50 44.99
C GLU A 27 9.51 5.60 43.82
N THR A 28 8.56 5.12 43.06
CA THR A 28 8.77 4.34 41.81
C THR A 28 9.10 5.26 40.63
N SER A 29 9.20 6.56 40.86
CA SER A 29 9.32 7.57 39.78
C SER A 29 10.75 7.76 39.27
N GLN A 30 11.78 7.33 39.97
CA GLN A 30 13.17 7.61 39.56
C GLN A 30 13.82 6.51 38.71
N THR A 31 13.28 5.31 38.71
CA THR A 31 13.87 4.16 37.99
C THR A 31 13.31 3.99 36.58
N THR A 32 12.15 4.56 36.26
CA THR A 32 11.50 4.40 34.97
C THR A 32 11.97 5.40 33.90
N ALA A 33 12.40 6.61 34.30
CA ALA A 33 12.86 7.63 33.36
C ALA A 33 14.04 7.19 32.47
N PRO A 34 15.11 6.57 32.98
CA PRO A 34 16.19 6.04 32.14
C PRO A 34 15.73 4.93 31.19
N MET A 35 14.78 4.08 31.64
CA MET A 35 14.22 3.03 30.81
C MET A 35 13.37 3.59 29.67
N LEU A 36 12.59 4.64 29.91
CA LEU A 36 11.80 5.32 28.87
C LEU A 36 12.69 5.99 27.82
N VAL A 37 13.78 6.64 28.26
CA VAL A 37 14.77 7.22 27.34
C VAL A 37 15.42 6.13 26.49
N ARG A 38 15.83 5.03 27.12
CA ARG A 38 16.44 3.90 26.41
C ARG A 38 15.44 3.25 25.42
N ALA A 39 14.18 3.10 25.82
CA ALA A 39 13.12 2.60 24.95
C ALA A 39 12.88 3.55 23.75
N GLY A 40 12.93 4.87 23.97
CA GLY A 40 12.86 5.87 22.92
C GLY A 40 14.02 5.75 21.91
N LEU A 41 15.25 5.63 22.42
CA LEU A 41 16.44 5.44 21.56
C LEU A 41 16.37 4.15 20.75
N LEU A 42 15.96 3.05 21.38
CA LEU A 42 15.78 1.77 20.66
C LEU A 42 14.70 1.86 19.60
N ARG A 43 13.60 2.56 19.86
CA ARG A 43 12.55 2.79 18.85
C ARG A 43 13.10 3.56 17.68
N THR A 44 13.83 4.66 17.91
CA THR A 44 14.47 5.44 16.85
C THR A 44 15.44 4.61 16.02
N GLN A 45 16.20 3.70 16.65
CA GLN A 45 17.11 2.80 15.94
C GLN A 45 16.34 1.78 15.07
N VAL A 46 15.25 1.22 15.59
CA VAL A 46 14.38 0.30 14.83
C VAL A 46 13.75 1.01 13.64
N ASP A 47 13.27 2.23 13.85
CA ASP A 47 12.66 3.03 12.76
C ASP A 47 13.71 3.36 11.68
N ALA A 48 14.94 3.72 12.06
CA ALA A 48 16.03 3.98 11.13
C ALA A 48 16.41 2.72 10.33
N LEU A 49 16.57 1.58 11.00
CA LEU A 49 16.82 0.30 10.32
C LEU A 49 15.67 -0.10 9.39
N GLY A 50 14.44 0.17 9.78
CA GLY A 50 13.27 -0.06 8.94
C GLY A 50 13.31 0.79 7.65
N GLN A 51 13.73 2.05 7.75
CA GLN A 51 13.91 2.94 6.60
C GLN A 51 15.05 2.47 5.69
N ASP A 52 16.20 2.07 6.26
CA ASP A 52 17.34 1.55 5.49
C ASP A 52 16.96 0.28 4.73
N VAL A 53 16.25 -0.64 5.37
CA VAL A 53 15.74 -1.86 4.71
C VAL A 53 14.76 -1.51 3.59
N ALA A 54 13.88 -0.55 3.81
CA ALA A 54 12.92 -0.12 2.79
C ALA A 54 13.64 0.49 1.58
N SER A 55 14.65 1.34 1.79
CA SER A 55 15.42 1.96 0.70
C SER A 55 16.19 0.92 -0.13
N VAL A 56 16.85 -0.04 0.52
CA VAL A 56 17.54 -1.14 -0.19
C VAL A 56 16.57 -1.98 -1.01
N HIS A 57 15.39 -2.27 -0.48
CA HIS A 57 14.37 -2.98 -1.24
C HIS A 57 13.85 -2.17 -2.44
N GLN A 58 13.75 -0.86 -2.31
CA GLN A 58 13.36 0.02 -3.39
C GLN A 58 14.41 0.02 -4.50
N GLU A 59 15.71 0.16 -4.15
CA GLU A 59 16.82 0.10 -5.10
C GLU A 59 16.85 -1.23 -5.86
N ILE A 60 16.70 -2.36 -5.15
CA ILE A 60 16.66 -3.70 -5.78
C ILE A 60 15.54 -3.80 -6.80
N ARG A 61 14.37 -3.25 -6.52
CA ARG A 61 13.22 -3.30 -7.44
C ARG A 61 13.40 -2.40 -8.64
N ASP A 62 13.96 -1.21 -8.44
CA ASP A 62 14.25 -0.29 -9.53
C ASP A 62 15.29 -0.91 -10.48
N ASP A 63 16.31 -1.57 -9.93
CA ASP A 63 17.31 -2.29 -10.69
C ASP A 63 16.71 -3.49 -11.45
N ASP A 64 15.89 -4.30 -10.79
CA ASP A 64 15.22 -5.45 -11.44
C ASP A 64 14.30 -4.99 -12.57
N LEU A 65 13.48 -3.98 -12.32
CA LEU A 65 12.63 -3.38 -13.37
C LEU A 65 13.48 -2.83 -14.52
N ALA A 66 14.56 -2.14 -14.23
CA ALA A 66 15.45 -1.59 -15.25
C ALA A 66 16.14 -2.68 -16.08
N GLN A 67 16.62 -3.73 -15.45
CA GLN A 67 17.26 -4.88 -16.12
C GLN A 67 16.27 -5.61 -17.05
N ARG A 68 15.06 -5.87 -16.58
CA ARG A 68 13.97 -6.48 -17.37
C ARG A 68 13.56 -5.59 -18.54
N ALA A 69 13.40 -4.30 -18.29
CA ALA A 69 13.09 -3.32 -19.33
C ALA A 69 14.19 -3.27 -20.39
N ALA A 70 15.47 -3.31 -20.00
CA ALA A 70 16.60 -3.37 -20.93
C ALA A 70 16.60 -4.67 -21.76
N ALA A 71 16.30 -5.81 -21.15
CA ALA A 71 16.15 -7.09 -21.85
C ALA A 71 15.00 -7.05 -22.87
N LYS A 72 13.82 -6.61 -22.46
CA LYS A 72 12.65 -6.45 -23.34
C LYS A 72 12.87 -5.38 -24.43
N GLY A 73 13.62 -4.33 -24.15
CA GLY A 73 13.97 -3.28 -25.10
C GLY A 73 14.78 -3.74 -26.32
N ARG A 74 15.33 -4.96 -26.28
CA ARG A 74 15.94 -5.62 -27.45
C ARG A 74 14.90 -6.09 -28.46
N ASN A 75 13.66 -6.28 -28.02
CA ASN A 75 12.57 -6.65 -28.91
C ASN A 75 12.14 -5.45 -29.75
N GLY A 76 11.62 -5.72 -30.95
CA GLY A 76 11.04 -4.68 -31.79
C GLY A 76 9.76 -4.12 -31.20
N VAL A 77 9.48 -2.84 -31.48
CA VAL A 77 8.26 -2.16 -31.00
C VAL A 77 6.98 -2.92 -31.38
N PRO A 78 6.80 -3.48 -32.58
CA PRO A 78 5.61 -4.27 -32.90
C PRO A 78 5.43 -5.50 -32.00
N SER A 79 6.54 -6.15 -31.62
CA SER A 79 6.52 -7.30 -30.70
C SER A 79 6.07 -6.89 -29.30
N LEU A 80 6.61 -5.80 -28.75
CA LEU A 80 6.22 -5.25 -27.45
C LEU A 80 4.74 -4.85 -27.43
N LEU A 81 4.25 -4.23 -28.51
CA LEU A 81 2.85 -3.87 -28.63
C LEU A 81 1.93 -5.10 -28.72
N THR A 82 2.37 -6.16 -29.41
CA THR A 82 1.62 -7.42 -29.47
C THR A 82 1.59 -8.09 -28.10
N GLU A 83 2.69 -8.11 -27.38
CA GLU A 83 2.77 -8.61 -26.02
C GLU A 83 1.80 -7.87 -25.10
N LEU A 84 1.83 -6.55 -25.08
CA LEU A 84 0.98 -5.72 -24.21
C LEU A 84 -0.50 -5.84 -24.54
N ALA A 85 -0.86 -5.69 -25.82
CA ALA A 85 -2.27 -5.63 -26.21
C ALA A 85 -2.91 -7.01 -26.41
N VAL A 86 -2.19 -7.95 -27.04
CA VAL A 86 -2.75 -9.27 -27.36
C VAL A 86 -2.40 -10.27 -26.27
N GLY A 87 -1.17 -10.28 -25.83
CA GLY A 87 -0.72 -11.22 -24.78
C GLY A 87 -1.31 -10.91 -23.41
N ARG A 88 -1.44 -9.62 -23.06
CA ARG A 88 -1.88 -9.17 -21.73
C ARG A 88 -3.23 -8.44 -21.72
N GLY A 89 -3.86 -8.26 -22.87
CA GLY A 89 -5.20 -7.66 -22.96
C GLY A 89 -5.28 -6.16 -22.71
N MET A 90 -4.15 -5.42 -22.68
CA MET A 90 -4.18 -3.98 -22.44
C MET A 90 -4.86 -3.23 -23.59
N ALA A 91 -5.71 -2.27 -23.26
CA ALA A 91 -6.30 -1.40 -24.25
C ALA A 91 -5.24 -0.49 -24.92
N TRP A 92 -5.37 -0.28 -26.24
CA TRP A 92 -4.45 0.59 -27.01
C TRP A 92 -4.38 2.02 -26.47
N ALA A 93 -5.48 2.50 -25.93
CA ALA A 93 -5.55 3.83 -25.31
C ALA A 93 -4.70 3.91 -24.04
N ASP A 94 -4.70 2.84 -23.23
CA ASP A 94 -3.94 2.80 -21.98
C ASP A 94 -2.45 2.62 -22.25
N ILE A 95 -2.08 1.79 -23.23
CA ILE A 95 -0.69 1.71 -23.69
C ILE A 95 -0.20 3.10 -24.15
N ALA A 96 -0.99 3.82 -24.93
CA ALA A 96 -0.65 5.16 -25.40
C ALA A 96 -0.50 6.13 -24.23
N ARG A 97 -1.44 6.13 -23.28
CA ARG A 97 -1.44 6.95 -22.06
C ARG A 97 -0.20 6.69 -21.21
N LEU A 98 0.08 5.42 -20.92
CA LEU A 98 1.19 5.00 -20.04
C LEU A 98 2.58 5.23 -20.66
N THR A 99 2.67 5.25 -21.98
CA THR A 99 3.91 5.56 -22.71
C THR A 99 4.03 7.03 -23.12
N GLY A 100 3.07 7.88 -22.74
CA GLY A 100 3.10 9.32 -23.00
C GLY A 100 2.91 9.70 -24.46
N VAL A 101 2.22 8.86 -25.26
CA VAL A 101 2.04 9.09 -26.70
C VAL A 101 0.57 9.11 -27.12
N SER A 102 0.30 9.55 -28.34
CA SER A 102 -1.05 9.47 -28.88
C SER A 102 -1.40 8.07 -29.38
N VAL A 103 -2.68 7.71 -29.34
CA VAL A 103 -3.17 6.45 -29.92
C VAL A 103 -2.83 6.33 -31.42
N SER A 104 -2.75 7.46 -32.14
CA SER A 104 -2.32 7.47 -33.53
C SER A 104 -0.84 7.07 -33.70
N ALA A 105 0.02 7.44 -32.77
CA ALA A 105 1.42 6.99 -32.78
C ALA A 105 1.51 5.47 -32.58
N VAL A 106 0.78 4.92 -31.61
CA VAL A 106 0.71 3.47 -31.38
C VAL A 106 0.23 2.73 -32.63
N ARG A 107 -0.80 3.25 -33.33
CA ARG A 107 -1.27 2.66 -34.59
C ARG A 107 -0.18 2.64 -35.67
N LYS A 108 0.61 3.72 -35.78
CA LYS A 108 1.73 3.81 -36.75
C LYS A 108 2.81 2.80 -36.42
N TRP A 109 3.14 2.62 -35.12
CA TRP A 109 4.13 1.64 -34.69
C TRP A 109 3.69 0.19 -34.94
N ARG A 110 2.41 -0.11 -34.81
CA ARG A 110 1.84 -1.40 -35.24
C ARG A 110 2.04 -1.67 -36.73
N ALA A 111 1.97 -0.61 -37.54
CA ALA A 111 2.23 -0.68 -39.00
C ALA A 111 3.75 -0.61 -39.31
N SER A 112 4.60 -0.95 -38.35
CA SER A 112 6.07 -1.01 -38.48
C SER A 112 6.77 0.33 -38.73
N GLN A 113 6.12 1.47 -38.40
CA GLN A 113 6.85 2.72 -38.34
C GLN A 113 7.82 2.73 -37.17
N ALA A 114 8.99 3.35 -37.34
CA ALA A 114 10.00 3.44 -36.32
C ALA A 114 9.49 4.31 -35.13
N ALA A 115 9.67 3.81 -33.92
CA ALA A 115 9.54 4.58 -32.67
C ALA A 115 10.92 5.04 -32.21
N SER A 116 10.99 6.12 -31.44
CA SER A 116 12.24 6.56 -30.81
C SER A 116 12.73 5.52 -29.80
N ALA A 117 14.02 5.60 -29.46
CA ALA A 117 14.60 4.73 -28.44
C ALA A 117 13.92 4.91 -27.07
N GLU A 118 13.52 6.13 -26.74
CA GLU A 118 12.80 6.49 -25.54
C GLU A 118 11.43 5.79 -25.46
N HIS A 119 10.62 5.89 -26.50
CA HIS A 119 9.32 5.23 -26.53
C HIS A 119 9.42 3.71 -26.53
N ARG A 120 10.45 3.15 -27.19
CA ARG A 120 10.73 1.71 -27.11
C ARG A 120 11.06 1.29 -25.69
N LEU A 121 11.87 2.08 -24.99
CA LEU A 121 12.20 1.81 -23.57
C LEU A 121 10.96 1.95 -22.69
N ALA A 122 10.10 2.94 -22.90
CA ALA A 122 8.85 3.09 -22.17
C ALA A 122 7.91 1.88 -22.35
N LEU A 123 7.76 1.39 -23.57
CA LEU A 123 7.01 0.14 -23.83
C LEU A 123 7.64 -1.07 -23.14
N ALA A 124 8.97 -1.18 -23.23
CA ALA A 124 9.69 -2.27 -22.59
C ALA A 124 9.57 -2.24 -21.06
N ARG A 125 9.61 -1.03 -20.46
CA ARG A 125 9.43 -0.82 -19.02
C ARG A 125 8.01 -1.18 -18.58
N LEU A 126 7.00 -0.81 -19.37
CA LEU A 126 5.62 -1.20 -19.09
C LEU A 126 5.46 -2.73 -19.14
N ALA A 127 6.00 -3.39 -20.18
CA ALA A 127 5.94 -4.83 -20.27
C ALA A 127 6.69 -5.54 -19.13
N ALA A 128 7.85 -5.03 -18.72
CA ALA A 128 8.61 -5.54 -17.57
C ALA A 128 7.86 -5.34 -16.24
N PHE A 129 7.17 -4.22 -16.09
CA PHE A 129 6.34 -3.95 -14.91
C PHE A 129 5.20 -4.98 -14.80
N LEU A 130 4.52 -5.29 -15.91
CA LEU A 130 3.46 -6.30 -15.91
C LEU A 130 4.00 -7.72 -15.61
N ASP A 131 5.23 -8.06 -16.06
CA ASP A 131 5.88 -9.31 -15.65
C ASP A 131 6.06 -9.40 -14.14
N LEU A 132 6.51 -8.31 -13.50
CA LEU A 132 6.65 -8.26 -12.05
C LEU A 132 5.32 -8.41 -11.32
N LEU A 133 4.23 -7.85 -11.84
CA LEU A 133 2.90 -8.06 -11.27
C LEU A 133 2.47 -9.54 -11.32
N GLU A 134 2.78 -10.24 -12.42
CA GLU A 134 2.51 -11.68 -12.52
C GLU A 134 3.33 -12.50 -11.51
N GLU A 135 4.59 -12.13 -11.29
CA GLU A 135 5.43 -12.75 -10.26
C GLU A 135 4.89 -12.53 -8.84
N TYR A 136 4.16 -11.43 -8.62
CA TYR A 136 3.43 -11.19 -7.36
C TYR A 136 2.05 -11.87 -7.31
N ALA A 137 1.83 -12.85 -8.19
CA ALA A 137 0.60 -13.64 -8.28
C ALA A 137 -0.66 -12.82 -8.65
N ILE A 138 -0.48 -11.73 -9.38
CA ILE A 138 -1.58 -10.99 -10.00
C ILE A 138 -1.88 -11.65 -11.34
N GLU A 139 -2.99 -12.41 -11.42
CA GLU A 139 -3.33 -13.22 -12.59
C GLU A 139 -3.63 -12.39 -13.84
N ASP A 140 -4.26 -11.22 -13.69
CA ASP A 140 -4.56 -10.30 -14.77
C ASP A 140 -4.00 -8.90 -14.46
N PRO A 141 -2.72 -8.65 -14.79
CA PRO A 141 -2.09 -7.37 -14.56
C PRO A 141 -2.77 -6.19 -15.28
N ALA A 142 -3.33 -6.40 -16.46
CA ALA A 142 -4.00 -5.33 -17.20
C ALA A 142 -5.28 -4.90 -16.49
N GLN A 143 -6.11 -5.86 -16.06
CA GLN A 143 -7.32 -5.58 -15.28
C GLN A 143 -6.96 -4.96 -13.92
N TRP A 144 -5.91 -5.47 -13.25
CA TRP A 144 -5.44 -4.91 -11.98
C TRP A 144 -5.07 -3.43 -12.10
N MET A 145 -4.44 -3.03 -13.21
CA MET A 145 -4.09 -1.63 -13.47
C MET A 145 -5.32 -0.71 -13.51
N GLU A 146 -6.46 -1.19 -13.95
CA GLU A 146 -7.71 -0.44 -14.07
C GLU A 146 -8.56 -0.47 -12.77
N MET A 147 -8.26 -1.38 -11.85
CA MET A 147 -9.01 -1.50 -10.60
C MET A 147 -8.81 -0.27 -9.71
N ARG A 148 -9.84 0.09 -8.97
CA ARG A 148 -9.70 1.14 -7.95
C ARG A 148 -8.90 0.63 -6.78
N LEU A 149 -7.99 1.44 -6.28
CA LEU A 149 -7.32 1.17 -5.03
C LEU A 149 -8.35 1.05 -3.89
N PRO A 150 -8.14 0.15 -2.91
CA PRO A 150 -9.03 -0.03 -1.75
C PRO A 150 -8.86 1.14 -0.77
N LEU A 151 -9.46 2.27 -1.12
CA LEU A 151 -9.43 3.51 -0.36
C LEU A 151 -10.81 3.78 0.26
N PRO A 152 -10.89 4.64 1.29
CA PRO A 152 -12.16 5.08 1.84
C PRO A 152 -13.11 5.65 0.77
N PRO A 153 -14.43 5.62 0.98
CA PRO A 153 -15.39 6.12 0.00
C PRO A 153 -15.14 7.57 -0.41
N GLY A 154 -15.19 7.82 -1.71
CA GLY A 154 -15.02 9.14 -2.30
C GLY A 154 -13.70 9.32 -3.05
N TYR A 155 -12.79 8.36 -2.98
CA TYR A 155 -11.57 8.36 -3.79
C TYR A 155 -11.70 7.45 -5.00
N VAL A 156 -11.18 7.92 -6.13
CA VAL A 156 -11.14 7.15 -7.39
C VAL A 156 -9.71 7.26 -7.91
N ILE A 157 -8.82 6.46 -7.34
CA ILE A 157 -7.41 6.37 -7.75
C ILE A 157 -7.18 4.94 -8.23
N THR A 158 -6.52 4.80 -9.36
CA THR A 158 -6.20 3.51 -9.97
C THR A 158 -4.68 3.33 -10.09
N PRO A 159 -4.17 2.09 -10.13
CA PRO A 159 -2.76 1.83 -10.43
C PRO A 159 -2.27 2.47 -11.74
N ILE A 160 -3.13 2.54 -12.76
CA ILE A 160 -2.79 3.20 -14.03
C ILE A 160 -2.52 4.70 -13.86
N ASP A 161 -3.26 5.39 -12.96
CA ASP A 161 -3.02 6.79 -12.63
C ASP A 161 -1.68 6.99 -11.92
N MET A 162 -1.33 6.05 -11.03
CA MET A 162 -0.06 6.05 -10.29
C MET A 162 1.12 5.81 -11.23
N TYR A 163 1.03 4.78 -12.08
CA TYR A 163 2.06 4.50 -13.07
C TYR A 163 2.31 5.68 -14.00
N HIS A 164 1.24 6.32 -14.49
CA HIS A 164 1.34 7.49 -15.37
C HIS A 164 2.05 8.68 -14.72
N ARG A 165 1.95 8.83 -13.39
CA ARG A 165 2.67 9.86 -12.63
C ARG A 165 4.14 9.51 -12.37
N GLY A 166 4.54 8.28 -12.60
CA GLY A 166 5.89 7.80 -12.36
C GLY A 166 6.10 7.04 -11.04
N ASP A 167 5.03 6.84 -10.25
CA ASP A 167 5.07 6.19 -8.94
C ASP A 167 5.19 4.64 -9.04
N VAL A 168 6.05 4.16 -9.94
CA VAL A 168 6.11 2.74 -10.34
C VAL A 168 6.61 1.86 -9.21
N THR A 169 7.63 2.29 -8.48
CA THR A 169 8.21 1.52 -7.38
C THR A 169 7.26 1.40 -6.21
N ALA A 170 6.53 2.48 -5.88
CA ALA A 170 5.50 2.45 -4.86
C ALA A 170 4.35 1.49 -5.22
N LEU A 171 3.98 1.42 -6.51
CA LEU A 171 3.02 0.43 -7.00
C LEU A 171 3.50 -1.01 -6.84
N LEU A 172 4.78 -1.29 -7.09
CA LEU A 172 5.36 -2.62 -6.88
C LEU A 172 5.35 -3.02 -5.39
N GLU A 173 5.57 -2.07 -4.49
CA GLU A 173 5.46 -2.31 -3.06
C GLU A 173 4.03 -2.59 -2.62
N TYR A 174 3.07 -1.85 -3.16
CA TYR A 174 1.65 -2.12 -2.94
C TYR A 174 1.24 -3.49 -3.52
N ALA A 175 1.63 -3.80 -4.76
CA ALA A 175 1.34 -5.06 -5.41
C ALA A 175 1.91 -6.27 -4.66
N SER A 176 3.10 -6.13 -4.05
CA SER A 176 3.73 -7.16 -3.22
C SER A 176 3.17 -7.25 -1.79
N LEU A 177 2.08 -6.55 -1.48
CA LEU A 177 1.41 -6.49 -0.16
C LEU A 177 2.30 -5.99 0.99
N ARG A 178 3.37 -5.28 0.70
CA ARG A 178 4.25 -4.70 1.73
C ARG A 178 3.70 -3.42 2.31
N ARG A 179 2.89 -2.69 1.54
CA ARG A 179 2.23 -1.46 1.95
C ARG A 179 0.76 -1.50 1.61
N SER A 180 -0.05 -0.86 2.41
CA SER A 180 -1.44 -0.59 2.06
C SER A 180 -1.53 0.53 1.01
N ALA A 181 -2.68 0.65 0.36
CA ALA A 181 -2.93 1.73 -0.59
C ALA A 181 -2.81 3.12 0.06
N GLU A 182 -3.27 3.27 1.31
CA GLU A 182 -3.17 4.54 2.04
C GLU A 182 -1.72 4.87 2.39
N GLN A 183 -0.95 3.90 2.91
CA GLN A 183 0.47 4.10 3.24
C GLN A 183 1.28 4.49 2.00
N MET A 184 1.04 3.83 0.88
CA MET A 184 1.67 4.17 -0.39
C MET A 184 1.35 5.61 -0.80
N LEU A 185 0.08 6.02 -0.73
CA LEU A 185 -0.33 7.36 -1.10
C LEU A 185 0.20 8.43 -0.14
N ASP A 186 0.26 8.15 1.16
CA ASP A 186 0.80 9.08 2.17
C ASP A 186 2.27 9.42 1.93
N GLU A 187 3.02 8.50 1.34
CA GLU A 187 4.44 8.71 1.05
C GLU A 187 4.67 9.53 -0.21
N ILE A 188 3.87 9.30 -1.26
CA ILE A 188 4.10 9.91 -2.58
C ILE A 188 3.31 11.19 -2.81
N ASP A 189 2.28 11.46 -2.01
CA ASP A 189 1.37 12.59 -2.20
C ASP A 189 0.61 12.91 -0.92
N ASP A 190 1.15 13.79 -0.09
CA ASP A 190 0.58 14.23 1.17
C ASP A 190 -0.84 14.86 1.03
N ARG A 191 -1.20 15.28 -0.17
CA ARG A 191 -2.48 15.90 -0.50
C ARG A 191 -3.48 14.97 -1.19
N TRP A 192 -3.23 13.67 -1.26
CA TRP A 192 -4.18 12.78 -1.92
C TRP A 192 -5.57 12.79 -1.26
N ARG A 193 -5.62 13.07 0.04
CA ARG A 193 -6.89 13.17 0.79
C ARG A 193 -7.74 14.36 0.37
N ASP A 194 -7.13 15.44 -0.14
CA ASP A 194 -7.85 16.61 -0.66
C ASP A 194 -8.62 16.29 -1.95
N ARG A 195 -8.26 15.21 -2.64
CA ARG A 195 -8.92 14.75 -3.89
C ARG A 195 -10.18 13.92 -3.64
N ARG A 196 -10.68 13.94 -2.41
CA ARG A 196 -11.94 13.26 -2.11
C ARG A 196 -13.09 13.92 -2.85
N SER A 197 -13.92 13.08 -3.52
CA SER A 197 -15.11 13.57 -4.21
C SER A 197 -16.07 14.28 -3.24
N GLU A 198 -16.55 15.45 -3.61
CA GLU A 198 -17.61 16.15 -2.88
C GLU A 198 -18.94 15.40 -2.93
N PHE A 199 -19.09 14.46 -3.85
CA PHE A 199 -20.29 13.64 -3.98
C PHE A 199 -20.13 12.29 -3.32
N GLN A 200 -21.21 11.79 -2.74
CA GLN A 200 -21.32 10.42 -2.25
C GLN A 200 -22.63 9.78 -2.73
N SER A 201 -22.54 8.49 -3.08
CA SER A 201 -23.72 7.69 -3.33
C SER A 201 -24.32 7.23 -2.00
N TYR A 202 -25.64 7.17 -1.94
CA TYR A 202 -26.36 6.59 -0.82
C TYR A 202 -27.59 5.82 -1.34
N ASP A 203 -28.09 4.90 -0.51
CA ASP A 203 -29.29 4.18 -0.81
C ASP A 203 -30.48 5.04 -0.42
N ALA A 204 -31.29 5.45 -1.39
CA ALA A 204 -32.50 6.22 -1.15
C ALA A 204 -33.61 5.31 -0.53
N PRO A 205 -34.61 5.88 0.14
CA PRO A 205 -35.68 5.09 0.77
C PRO A 205 -36.46 4.18 -0.17
N ASP A 206 -36.43 4.47 -1.48
CA ASP A 206 -37.05 3.66 -2.53
C ASP A 206 -36.16 2.51 -3.01
N GLY A 207 -34.96 2.33 -2.42
CA GLY A 207 -33.96 1.32 -2.79
C GLY A 207 -33.09 1.69 -3.99
N ALA A 208 -33.29 2.87 -4.59
CA ALA A 208 -32.45 3.36 -5.68
C ALA A 208 -31.14 3.96 -5.16
N LYS A 209 -30.08 3.89 -5.99
CA LYS A 209 -28.84 4.62 -5.71
C LYS A 209 -29.02 6.09 -6.07
N ALA A 210 -28.84 6.97 -5.11
CA ALA A 210 -28.88 8.41 -5.30
C ALA A 210 -27.53 9.06 -4.96
N ILE A 211 -27.32 10.28 -5.40
CA ILE A 211 -26.10 11.04 -5.18
C ILE A 211 -26.45 12.30 -4.37
N ARG A 212 -25.66 12.56 -3.34
CA ARG A 212 -25.72 13.81 -2.57
C ARG A 212 -24.34 14.42 -2.38
N ILE A 213 -24.33 15.71 -2.09
CA ILE A 213 -23.11 16.40 -1.66
C ILE A 213 -22.76 15.88 -0.26
N ARG A 214 -21.49 15.59 -0.04
CA ARG A 214 -20.95 15.15 1.26
C ARG A 214 -20.95 16.34 2.22
N GLU A 215 -21.47 16.16 3.39
CA GLU A 215 -21.34 17.16 4.46
C GLU A 215 -19.85 17.26 4.86
N ARG A 216 -19.32 18.47 4.92
CA ARG A 216 -17.98 18.71 5.46
C ARG A 216 -18.02 18.40 6.95
N SER A 217 -17.27 17.40 7.37
CA SER A 217 -16.96 17.24 8.80
C SER A 217 -16.05 18.39 9.20
N GLU A 218 -16.53 19.27 10.09
CA GLU A 218 -15.73 20.29 10.76
C GLU A 218 -14.66 19.68 11.65
#